data_4fb425fa473f3030dd86effa7fa0ccac
#
_entry.id   4fb425fa473f3030dd86effa7fa0ccac
#
_cell.length_a   1.000
_cell.length_b   1.000
_cell.length_c   1.000
_cell.angle_alpha   90.00
_cell.angle_beta   90.00
_cell.angle_gamma   90.00
#
_symmetry.space_group_name_H-M   'P 1'
#
loop_
_entity.id
_entity.type
_entity.pdbx_description
1 polymer ?
#
loop_
_entity_poly.entity_id
_entity_poly.type
_entity_poly.pdbx_seq_one_letter_code
_entity_poly.pdbx_strand_id
1 'polypeptide(L)'
;SDGTVKCPFSKFMSEEELQALIQAMGGETGDLLVFAADKFKVVCDVLGALRLKFAEELNLLDKSEYRFVWITEFPLLEWSEEENRYTAMHHPFTMPMEEDLDMIDTEPGKVRAKAYDIVLNGTEIGGGSVRIHQNDIQEKMFECLGISKEQAQEKFGFLLEAFKYGVPPHAGLAYGLDRLVMLM
;
A
#
# COMPACT_ATOMS: atom_id res chain seq x y z
N SER A 1 -5.54 -31.95 23.90
CA SER A 1 -6.63 -30.99 23.79
C SER A 1 -7.94 -31.73 23.72
N ASP A 2 -8.95 -31.25 24.42
CA ASP A 2 -10.26 -31.86 24.55
C ASP A 2 -11.25 -31.47 23.42
N GLY A 3 -10.77 -30.79 22.39
CA GLY A 3 -11.56 -30.33 21.26
C GLY A 3 -12.47 -29.13 21.57
N THR A 4 -12.34 -28.54 22.76
CA THR A 4 -13.14 -27.37 23.12
C THR A 4 -12.60 -26.08 22.45
N VAL A 5 -13.51 -25.27 21.91
CA VAL A 5 -13.18 -23.96 21.34
C VAL A 5 -13.23 -22.90 22.45
N LYS A 6 -12.11 -22.23 22.69
CA LYS A 6 -12.01 -21.09 23.59
C LYS A 6 -12.06 -19.79 22.78
N CYS A 7 -13.20 -19.11 22.80
CA CYS A 7 -13.42 -17.90 22.02
C CYS A 7 -14.11 -16.83 22.89
N PRO A 8 -13.53 -15.62 23.02
CA PRO A 8 -14.10 -14.54 23.86
C PRO A 8 -15.50 -14.08 23.42
N PHE A 9 -15.79 -14.21 22.13
CA PHE A 9 -17.07 -13.79 21.55
C PHE A 9 -18.02 -14.95 21.23
N SER A 10 -17.70 -16.19 21.66
CA SER A 10 -18.57 -17.37 21.45
C SER A 10 -19.97 -17.19 22.01
N LYS A 11 -20.13 -16.36 23.05
CA LYS A 11 -21.45 -16.04 23.64
C LYS A 11 -22.41 -15.29 22.70
N PHE A 12 -21.91 -14.77 21.59
CA PHE A 12 -22.68 -14.04 20.57
C PHE A 12 -22.90 -14.86 19.29
N MET A 13 -22.43 -16.11 19.26
CA MET A 13 -22.51 -17.00 18.11
C MET A 13 -23.15 -18.33 18.52
N SER A 14 -23.88 -18.94 17.60
CA SER A 14 -24.30 -20.33 17.73
C SER A 14 -23.10 -21.27 17.53
N GLU A 15 -23.23 -22.52 17.92
CA GLU A 15 -22.19 -23.52 17.73
C GLU A 15 -21.94 -23.80 16.25
N GLU A 16 -23.00 -23.74 15.42
CA GLU A 16 -22.92 -23.91 13.97
C GLU A 16 -22.13 -22.76 13.31
N GLU A 17 -22.38 -21.51 13.72
CA GLU A 17 -21.64 -20.34 13.23
C GLU A 17 -20.16 -20.40 13.63
N LEU A 18 -19.88 -20.83 14.86
CA LEU A 18 -18.51 -20.99 15.35
C LEU A 18 -17.74 -22.06 14.56
N GLN A 19 -18.38 -23.19 14.29
CA GLN A 19 -17.80 -24.26 13.47
C GLN A 19 -17.58 -23.81 12.01
N ALA A 20 -18.55 -23.08 11.43
CA ALA A 20 -18.41 -22.52 10.09
C ALA A 20 -17.25 -21.53 10.00
N LEU A 21 -17.04 -20.69 11.01
CA LEU A 21 -15.92 -19.76 11.10
C LEU A 21 -14.58 -20.48 11.14
N ILE A 22 -14.44 -21.50 11.99
CA ILE A 22 -13.23 -22.34 12.10
C ILE A 22 -12.92 -23.00 10.77
N GLN A 23 -13.94 -23.58 10.13
CA GLN A 23 -13.78 -24.24 8.83
C GLN A 23 -13.38 -23.23 7.73
N ALA A 24 -13.99 -22.05 7.69
CA ALA A 24 -13.65 -21.01 6.72
C ALA A 24 -12.21 -20.51 6.84
N MET A 25 -11.64 -20.54 8.05
CA MET A 25 -10.25 -20.19 8.33
C MET A 25 -9.28 -21.38 8.20
N GLY A 26 -9.76 -22.58 7.90
CA GLY A 26 -8.93 -23.78 7.86
C GLY A 26 -8.31 -24.17 9.21
N GLY A 27 -8.96 -23.78 10.32
CA GLY A 27 -8.43 -24.00 11.66
C GLY A 27 -8.50 -25.46 12.09
N GLU A 28 -7.43 -25.94 12.72
CA GLU A 28 -7.33 -27.28 13.29
C GLU A 28 -7.20 -27.25 14.81
N THR A 29 -7.32 -28.43 15.42
CA THR A 29 -7.19 -28.55 16.88
C THR A 29 -5.77 -28.18 17.33
N GLY A 30 -5.66 -27.19 18.19
CA GLY A 30 -4.39 -26.64 18.68
C GLY A 30 -3.99 -25.31 18.06
N ASP A 31 -4.71 -24.86 17.04
CA ASP A 31 -4.46 -23.58 16.41
C ASP A 31 -4.95 -22.40 17.23
N LEU A 32 -4.31 -21.27 17.05
CA LEU A 32 -4.74 -19.95 17.50
C LEU A 32 -5.24 -19.15 16.30
N LEU A 33 -6.55 -18.87 16.28
CA LEU A 33 -7.15 -18.01 15.26
C LEU A 33 -7.24 -16.58 15.80
N VAL A 34 -6.67 -15.65 15.05
CA VAL A 34 -6.60 -14.23 15.45
C VAL A 34 -7.45 -13.37 14.54
N PHE A 35 -8.21 -12.47 15.13
CA PHE A 35 -9.13 -11.57 14.45
C PHE A 35 -8.83 -10.12 14.81
N ALA A 36 -8.99 -9.23 13.84
CA ALA A 36 -9.00 -7.80 14.06
C ALA A 36 -10.18 -7.18 13.30
N ALA A 37 -10.88 -6.25 13.95
CA ALA A 37 -11.99 -5.52 13.35
C ALA A 37 -11.89 -4.04 13.71
N ASP A 38 -11.60 -3.22 12.71
CA ASP A 38 -11.45 -1.76 12.82
C ASP A 38 -11.41 -1.16 11.40
N LYS A 39 -11.04 0.11 11.25
CA LYS A 39 -10.70 0.71 9.96
C LYS A 39 -9.63 -0.15 9.26
N PHE A 40 -9.72 -0.28 7.94
CA PHE A 40 -8.85 -1.15 7.12
C PHE A 40 -7.35 -1.02 7.46
N LYS A 41 -6.85 0.22 7.56
CA LYS A 41 -5.44 0.50 7.90
C LYS A 41 -5.06 -0.12 9.25
N VAL A 42 -5.88 0.08 10.29
CA VAL A 42 -5.63 -0.45 11.64
C VAL A 42 -5.60 -1.98 11.62
N VAL A 43 -6.53 -2.61 10.90
CA VAL A 43 -6.55 -4.08 10.75
C VAL A 43 -5.28 -4.59 10.08
N CYS A 44 -4.85 -3.95 9.00
CA CYS A 44 -3.62 -4.32 8.30
C CYS A 44 -2.37 -4.16 9.19
N ASP A 45 -2.27 -3.05 9.91
CA ASP A 45 -1.15 -2.77 10.81
C ASP A 45 -1.06 -3.81 11.94
N VAL A 46 -2.20 -4.10 12.59
CA VAL A 46 -2.26 -5.07 13.70
C VAL A 46 -1.95 -6.49 13.24
N LEU A 47 -2.62 -6.97 12.19
CA LEU A 47 -2.41 -8.34 11.70
C LEU A 47 -1.02 -8.50 11.07
N GLY A 48 -0.50 -7.46 10.41
CA GLY A 48 0.86 -7.44 9.87
C GLY A 48 1.92 -7.56 10.98
N ALA A 49 1.78 -6.79 12.05
CA ALA A 49 2.67 -6.85 13.22
C ALA A 49 2.61 -8.22 13.92
N LEU A 50 1.40 -8.77 14.11
CA LEU A 50 1.22 -10.09 14.72
C LEU A 50 1.82 -11.20 13.87
N ARG A 51 1.66 -11.13 12.53
CA ARG A 51 2.27 -12.11 11.61
C ARG A 51 3.78 -12.16 11.77
N LEU A 52 4.45 -11.02 11.82
CA LEU A 52 5.90 -10.95 12.01
C LEU A 52 6.32 -11.47 13.37
N LYS A 53 5.62 -11.07 14.43
CA LYS A 53 5.88 -11.51 15.80
C LYS A 53 5.76 -13.04 15.94
N PHE A 54 4.70 -13.63 15.43
CA PHE A 54 4.52 -15.08 15.47
C PHE A 54 5.56 -15.83 14.62
N ALA A 55 5.91 -15.28 13.45
CA ALA A 55 6.95 -15.87 12.62
C ALA A 55 8.31 -15.90 13.33
N GLU A 56 8.63 -14.88 14.10
CA GLU A 56 9.87 -14.82 14.91
C GLU A 56 9.80 -15.79 16.11
N GLU A 57 8.73 -15.74 16.91
CA GLU A 57 8.54 -16.59 18.11
C GLU A 57 8.52 -18.09 17.75
N LEU A 58 7.97 -18.45 16.59
CA LEU A 58 7.90 -19.82 16.13
C LEU A 58 9.09 -20.25 15.26
N ASN A 59 10.10 -19.37 15.10
CA ASN A 59 11.29 -19.59 14.28
C ASN A 59 10.98 -20.03 12.83
N LEU A 60 9.98 -19.39 12.22
CA LEU A 60 9.56 -19.66 10.85
C LEU A 60 10.37 -18.90 9.80
N LEU A 61 11.21 -17.95 10.23
CA LEU A 61 12.01 -17.12 9.33
C LEU A 61 13.39 -17.79 9.10
N ASP A 62 13.62 -18.23 7.88
CA ASP A 62 14.95 -18.68 7.45
C ASP A 62 15.77 -17.48 6.97
N LYS A 63 16.73 -17.06 7.80
CA LYS A 63 17.61 -15.92 7.53
C LYS A 63 18.68 -16.20 6.46
N SER A 64 18.86 -17.47 6.05
CA SER A 64 19.79 -17.84 4.99
C SER A 64 19.20 -17.68 3.59
N GLU A 65 17.89 -17.52 3.49
CA GLU A 65 17.19 -17.34 2.22
C GLU A 65 16.97 -15.87 1.88
N TYR A 66 17.09 -15.55 0.59
CA TYR A 66 16.75 -14.23 0.03
C TYR A 66 15.41 -14.34 -0.72
N ARG A 67 14.36 -13.73 -0.16
CA ARG A 67 13.00 -13.78 -0.72
C ARG A 67 12.59 -12.38 -1.17
N PHE A 68 12.48 -12.19 -2.49
CA PHE A 68 12.06 -10.93 -3.10
C PHE A 68 10.56 -10.93 -3.37
N VAL A 69 9.95 -9.76 -3.20
CA VAL A 69 8.56 -9.51 -3.61
C VAL A 69 8.43 -8.10 -4.19
N TRP A 70 7.63 -7.97 -5.24
CA TRP A 70 7.19 -6.68 -5.75
C TRP A 70 5.87 -6.30 -5.08
N ILE A 71 5.80 -5.10 -4.57
CA ILE A 71 4.56 -4.47 -4.11
C ILE A 71 4.15 -3.48 -5.19
N THR A 72 2.92 -3.59 -5.66
CA THR A 72 2.37 -2.79 -6.76
C THR A 72 0.96 -2.32 -6.43
N GLU A 73 0.37 -1.50 -7.30
CA GLU A 73 -1.01 -1.01 -7.16
C GLU A 73 -1.26 -0.25 -5.86
N PHE A 74 -0.29 0.55 -5.44
CA PHE A 74 -0.47 1.45 -4.31
C PHE A 74 -1.62 2.44 -4.56
N PRO A 75 -2.31 2.93 -3.52
CA PRO A 75 -3.17 4.09 -3.66
C PRO A 75 -2.38 5.28 -4.26
N LEU A 76 -3.00 5.99 -5.20
CA LEU A 76 -2.40 7.21 -5.77
C LEU A 76 -2.40 8.34 -4.76
N LEU A 77 -3.50 8.45 -4.04
CA LEU A 77 -3.79 9.52 -3.09
C LEU A 77 -4.21 8.93 -1.74
N GLU A 78 -3.87 9.63 -0.67
CA GLU A 78 -4.38 9.34 0.66
C GLU A 78 -5.06 10.59 1.26
N TRP A 79 -6.10 10.37 2.05
CA TRP A 79 -6.77 11.45 2.75
C TRP A 79 -5.98 11.85 4.00
N SER A 80 -5.57 13.11 4.07
CA SER A 80 -4.98 13.68 5.27
C SER A 80 -6.07 14.32 6.13
N GLU A 81 -6.31 13.76 7.30
CA GLU A 81 -7.25 14.37 8.27
C GLU A 81 -6.72 15.69 8.82
N GLU A 82 -5.40 15.83 8.93
CA GLU A 82 -4.74 17.03 9.42
C GLU A 82 -4.90 18.21 8.44
N GLU A 83 -4.67 17.94 7.14
CA GLU A 83 -4.77 18.96 6.09
C GLU A 83 -6.19 19.06 5.50
N ASN A 84 -7.09 18.13 5.85
CA ASN A 84 -8.46 18.03 5.33
C ASN A 84 -8.52 18.03 3.80
N ARG A 85 -7.60 17.30 3.17
CA ARG A 85 -7.49 17.17 1.71
C ARG A 85 -6.77 15.88 1.32
N TYR A 86 -6.83 15.55 0.04
CA TYR A 86 -5.99 14.50 -0.52
C TYR A 86 -4.54 14.94 -0.65
N THR A 87 -3.62 14.04 -0.33
CA THR A 87 -2.18 14.19 -0.53
C THR A 87 -1.68 13.05 -1.43
N ALA A 88 -0.62 13.30 -2.19
CA ALA A 88 -0.02 12.24 -2.99
C ALA A 88 0.68 11.23 -2.07
N MET A 89 0.37 9.94 -2.23
CA MET A 89 1.00 8.90 -1.42
C MET A 89 2.50 8.79 -1.68
N HIS A 90 2.92 8.99 -2.93
CA HIS A 90 4.34 8.95 -3.33
C HIS A 90 4.81 10.30 -3.84
N HIS A 91 4.32 10.72 -5.01
CA HIS A 91 4.77 11.94 -5.65
C HIS A 91 3.69 12.52 -6.58
N PRO A 92 3.55 13.87 -6.69
CA PRO A 92 2.55 14.51 -7.58
C PRO A 92 2.70 14.18 -9.08
N PHE A 93 3.81 13.62 -9.49
CA PHE A 93 4.08 13.21 -10.87
C PHE A 93 3.96 11.70 -11.10
N THR A 94 3.44 10.96 -10.12
CA THR A 94 3.19 9.51 -10.26
C THR A 94 1.99 9.28 -11.16
N MET A 95 2.17 8.43 -12.19
CA MET A 95 1.10 8.08 -13.12
C MET A 95 0.03 7.22 -12.42
N PRO A 96 -1.25 7.59 -12.52
CA PRO A 96 -2.35 6.69 -12.15
C PRO A 96 -2.43 5.48 -13.09
N MET A 97 -3.08 4.40 -12.64
CA MET A 97 -3.46 3.31 -13.53
C MET A 97 -4.43 3.82 -14.59
N GLU A 98 -4.27 3.40 -15.86
CA GLU A 98 -5.09 3.89 -16.96
C GLU A 98 -6.57 3.57 -16.77
N GLU A 99 -6.87 2.39 -16.26
CA GLU A 99 -8.23 1.95 -15.98
C GLU A 99 -8.92 2.74 -14.86
N ASP A 100 -8.16 3.46 -14.04
CA ASP A 100 -8.68 4.23 -12.90
C ASP A 100 -8.79 5.74 -13.21
N LEU A 101 -8.38 6.19 -14.39
CA LEU A 101 -8.34 7.62 -14.76
C LEU A 101 -9.68 8.34 -14.61
N ASP A 102 -10.77 7.67 -14.94
CA ASP A 102 -12.12 8.24 -14.83
C ASP A 102 -12.58 8.44 -13.38
N MET A 103 -11.92 7.77 -12.43
CA MET A 103 -12.23 7.90 -11.00
C MET A 103 -11.51 9.07 -10.31
N ILE A 104 -10.54 9.71 -10.95
CA ILE A 104 -9.77 10.82 -10.34
C ILE A 104 -10.70 11.93 -9.86
N ASP A 105 -11.71 12.26 -10.65
CA ASP A 105 -12.64 13.37 -10.36
C ASP A 105 -13.79 12.97 -9.42
N THR A 106 -14.10 11.66 -9.31
CA THR A 106 -15.29 11.17 -8.60
C THR A 106 -14.97 10.40 -7.32
N GLU A 107 -13.93 9.56 -7.35
CA GLU A 107 -13.52 8.70 -6.25
C GLU A 107 -11.99 8.67 -6.09
N PRO A 108 -11.32 9.83 -5.89
CA PRO A 108 -9.85 9.94 -5.91
C PRO A 108 -9.14 9.01 -4.95
N GLY A 109 -9.76 8.68 -3.82
CA GLY A 109 -9.21 7.72 -2.84
C GLY A 109 -9.18 6.26 -3.28
N LYS A 110 -9.81 5.91 -4.42
CA LYS A 110 -9.80 4.55 -4.98
C LYS A 110 -8.84 4.39 -6.16
N VAL A 111 -8.29 5.49 -6.65
CA VAL A 111 -7.35 5.49 -7.78
C VAL A 111 -6.03 4.84 -7.37
N ARG A 112 -5.59 3.85 -8.15
CA ARG A 112 -4.29 3.19 -7.94
C ARG A 112 -3.19 3.90 -8.71
N ALA A 113 -1.99 3.83 -8.16
CA ALA A 113 -0.77 4.38 -8.73
C ALA A 113 0.00 3.32 -9.53
N LYS A 114 0.66 3.73 -10.59
CA LYS A 114 1.74 2.95 -11.23
C LYS A 114 3.06 3.13 -10.46
N ALA A 115 2.98 2.89 -9.14
CA ALA A 115 4.13 2.85 -8.25
C ALA A 115 4.45 1.39 -7.89
N TYR A 116 5.69 1.14 -7.55
CA TYR A 116 6.17 -0.18 -7.23
C TYR A 116 7.37 -0.11 -6.28
N ASP A 117 7.39 -1.04 -5.33
CA ASP A 117 8.51 -1.25 -4.43
C ASP A 117 9.03 -2.67 -4.57
N ILE A 118 10.34 -2.83 -4.48
CA ILE A 118 11.00 -4.12 -4.33
C ILE A 118 11.36 -4.32 -2.87
N VAL A 119 10.92 -5.42 -2.31
CA VAL A 119 11.09 -5.78 -0.91
C VAL A 119 11.91 -7.06 -0.82
N LEU A 120 12.91 -7.09 0.03
CA LEU A 120 13.72 -8.26 0.34
C LEU A 120 13.55 -8.60 1.83
N ASN A 121 13.09 -9.82 2.12
CA ASN A 121 12.90 -10.34 3.47
C ASN A 121 12.13 -9.37 4.40
N GLY A 122 11.09 -8.71 3.87
CA GLY A 122 10.28 -7.75 4.61
C GLY A 122 10.84 -6.33 4.69
N THR A 123 12.01 -6.08 4.11
CA THR A 123 12.62 -4.73 4.03
C THR A 123 12.50 -4.19 2.60
N GLU A 124 11.89 -3.03 2.42
CA GLU A 124 11.91 -2.29 1.18
C GLU A 124 13.35 -1.89 0.85
N ILE A 125 13.87 -2.37 -0.27
CA ILE A 125 15.23 -2.10 -0.73
C ILE A 125 15.29 -1.11 -1.89
N GLY A 126 14.17 -0.79 -2.49
CA GLY A 126 14.06 0.20 -3.53
C GLY A 126 12.63 0.39 -3.98
N GLY A 127 12.36 1.52 -4.58
CA GLY A 127 11.05 1.84 -5.10
C GLY A 127 11.10 2.85 -6.23
N GLY A 128 9.98 2.99 -6.92
CA GLY A 128 9.85 3.89 -8.04
C GLY A 128 8.43 4.00 -8.56
N SER A 129 8.28 4.71 -9.66
CA SER A 129 7.00 4.81 -10.34
C SER A 129 7.15 5.14 -11.82
N VAL A 130 6.13 4.82 -12.58
CA VAL A 130 5.90 5.43 -13.89
C VAL A 130 5.48 6.88 -13.67
N ARG A 131 5.98 7.79 -14.48
CA ARG A 131 5.71 9.22 -14.36
C ARG A 131 4.64 9.68 -15.35
N ILE A 132 3.84 10.66 -14.91
CA ILE A 132 2.91 11.34 -15.79
C ILE A 132 3.73 12.05 -16.87
N HIS A 133 3.33 11.85 -18.14
CA HIS A 133 3.93 12.50 -19.31
C HIS A 133 2.88 13.23 -20.16
N GLN A 134 1.61 13.19 -19.74
CA GLN A 134 0.48 13.85 -20.37
C GLN A 134 0.05 15.05 -19.54
N ASN A 135 -0.02 16.22 -20.17
CA ASN A 135 -0.31 17.48 -19.45
C ASN A 135 -1.71 17.51 -18.82
N ASP A 136 -2.72 16.95 -19.49
CA ASP A 136 -4.08 16.88 -19.01
C ASP A 136 -4.21 16.03 -17.73
N ILE A 137 -3.53 14.90 -17.67
CA ILE A 137 -3.48 14.06 -16.47
C ILE A 137 -2.72 14.79 -15.35
N GLN A 138 -1.65 15.49 -15.66
CA GLN A 138 -0.89 16.25 -14.68
C GLN A 138 -1.70 17.42 -14.08
N GLU A 139 -2.48 18.11 -14.90
CA GLU A 139 -3.38 19.18 -14.43
C GLU A 139 -4.43 18.62 -13.48
N LYS A 140 -5.10 17.53 -13.84
CA LYS A 140 -6.06 16.82 -12.98
C LYS A 140 -5.43 16.39 -11.63
N MET A 141 -4.21 15.86 -11.68
CA MET A 141 -3.50 15.47 -10.47
C MET A 141 -3.24 16.66 -9.55
N PHE A 142 -2.84 17.81 -10.08
CA PHE A 142 -2.66 19.02 -9.28
C PHE A 142 -3.97 19.53 -8.70
N GLU A 143 -5.05 19.49 -9.46
CA GLU A 143 -6.39 19.88 -8.99
C GLU A 143 -6.84 19.00 -7.81
N CYS A 144 -6.69 17.68 -7.91
CA CYS A 144 -6.98 16.75 -6.81
C CYS A 144 -6.15 17.01 -5.54
N LEU A 145 -4.93 17.48 -5.70
CA LEU A 145 -4.03 17.84 -4.60
C LEU A 145 -4.28 19.24 -4.06
N GLY A 146 -5.21 20.00 -4.64
CA GLY A 146 -5.48 21.40 -4.25
C GLY A 146 -4.34 22.36 -4.58
N ILE A 147 -3.51 22.00 -5.59
CA ILE A 147 -2.39 22.85 -6.05
C ILE A 147 -2.91 23.73 -7.18
N SER A 148 -2.95 25.06 -6.95
CA SER A 148 -3.36 26.00 -7.99
C SER A 148 -2.35 26.08 -9.15
N LYS A 149 -2.79 26.59 -10.31
CA LYS A 149 -1.90 26.76 -11.46
C LYS A 149 -0.72 27.67 -11.15
N GLU A 150 -0.92 28.70 -10.34
CA GLU A 150 0.13 29.62 -9.89
C GLU A 150 1.15 28.88 -9.00
N GLN A 151 0.66 28.10 -8.03
CA GLN A 151 1.51 27.30 -7.17
C GLN A 151 2.28 26.21 -7.93
N ALA A 152 1.63 25.56 -8.90
CA ALA A 152 2.28 24.60 -9.77
C ALA A 152 3.39 25.23 -10.60
N GLN A 153 3.12 26.44 -11.15
CA GLN A 153 4.11 27.20 -11.92
C GLN A 153 5.27 27.69 -11.06
N GLU A 154 5.01 28.13 -9.83
CA GLU A 154 6.05 28.57 -8.88
C GLU A 154 6.98 27.41 -8.50
N LYS A 155 6.40 26.24 -8.15
CA LYS A 155 7.16 25.10 -7.65
C LYS A 155 7.80 24.26 -8.75
N PHE A 156 7.11 24.07 -9.87
CA PHE A 156 7.44 23.10 -10.91
C PHE A 156 7.54 23.71 -12.31
N GLY A 157 7.49 25.05 -12.43
CA GLY A 157 7.39 25.76 -13.71
C GLY A 157 8.46 25.36 -14.70
N PHE A 158 9.71 25.17 -14.27
CA PHE A 158 10.81 24.74 -15.12
C PHE A 158 10.56 23.36 -15.75
N LEU A 159 9.96 22.42 -15.00
CA LEU A 159 9.64 21.07 -15.45
C LEU A 159 8.41 21.09 -16.37
N LEU A 160 7.36 21.83 -15.98
CA LEU A 160 6.15 21.98 -16.79
C LEU A 160 6.44 22.68 -18.12
N GLU A 161 7.37 23.64 -18.14
CA GLU A 161 7.80 24.29 -19.39
C GLU A 161 8.55 23.30 -20.27
N ALA A 162 9.46 22.50 -19.72
CA ALA A 162 10.16 21.46 -20.46
C ALA A 162 9.19 20.43 -21.06
N PHE A 163 8.11 20.10 -20.37
CA PHE A 163 7.10 19.15 -20.83
C PHE A 163 6.35 19.62 -22.09
N LYS A 164 6.26 20.93 -22.32
CA LYS A 164 5.65 21.50 -23.55
C LYS A 164 6.39 21.13 -24.83
N TYR A 165 7.67 20.79 -24.73
CA TYR A 165 8.49 20.36 -25.88
C TYR A 165 8.36 18.86 -26.18
N GLY A 166 7.57 18.13 -25.40
CA GLY A 166 7.31 16.70 -25.50
C GLY A 166 8.08 15.91 -24.44
N VAL A 167 7.35 15.00 -23.80
CA VAL A 167 7.90 14.11 -22.77
C VAL A 167 7.64 12.66 -23.18
N PRO A 168 8.67 11.84 -23.31
CA PRO A 168 8.46 10.41 -23.56
C PRO A 168 7.89 9.75 -22.31
N PRO A 169 7.13 8.64 -22.44
CA PRO A 169 6.84 7.78 -21.32
C PRO A 169 8.12 7.39 -20.60
N HIS A 170 8.16 7.59 -19.30
CA HIS A 170 9.36 7.30 -18.50
C HIS A 170 8.99 6.77 -17.12
N ALA A 171 9.90 6.01 -16.56
CA ALA A 171 9.81 5.44 -15.23
C ALA A 171 11.20 5.39 -14.61
N GLY A 172 11.26 5.15 -13.31
CA GLY A 172 12.53 5.01 -12.61
C GLY A 172 12.41 4.16 -11.37
N LEU A 173 13.55 3.68 -10.90
CA LEU A 173 13.71 2.92 -9.69
C LEU A 173 14.98 3.40 -8.98
N ALA A 174 14.90 3.59 -7.68
CA ALA A 174 16.05 3.90 -6.83
C ALA A 174 16.20 2.84 -5.73
N TYR A 175 17.42 2.37 -5.54
CA TYR A 175 17.78 1.44 -4.47
C TYR A 175 18.36 2.18 -3.26
N GLY A 176 17.96 1.75 -2.06
CA GLY A 176 18.58 2.18 -0.82
C GLY A 176 19.88 1.41 -0.58
N LEU A 177 21.02 2.02 -0.89
CA LEU A 177 22.33 1.36 -0.75
C LEU A 177 22.59 0.87 0.69
N ASP A 178 22.27 1.69 1.67
CA ASP A 178 22.46 1.34 3.09
C ASP A 178 21.60 0.13 3.49
N ARG A 179 20.36 0.05 2.98
CA ARG A 179 19.47 -1.10 3.23
C ARG A 179 20.01 -2.38 2.58
N LEU A 180 20.54 -2.27 1.36
CA LEU A 180 21.18 -3.42 0.68
C LEU A 180 22.38 -3.92 1.47
N VAL A 181 23.26 -3.02 1.90
CA VAL A 181 24.46 -3.38 2.72
C VAL A 181 24.04 -4.00 4.06
N MET A 182 22.97 -3.52 4.68
CA MET A 182 22.46 -4.07 5.94
C MET A 182 21.98 -5.53 5.80
N LEU A 183 21.46 -5.90 4.63
CA LEU A 183 20.88 -7.23 4.36
C LEU A 183 21.90 -8.23 3.81
N MET A 184 23.10 -7.79 3.45
CA MET A 184 24.21 -8.65 2.99
C MET A 184 25.09 -9.12 4.14
#